data_6977fff2dff9f7c72e2bda697dd2878d
#
_entry.id   6977fff2dff9f7c72e2bda697dd2878d
#
_cell.length_a   1.000
_cell.length_b   1.000
_cell.length_c   1.000
_cell.angle_alpha   90.00
_cell.angle_beta   90.00
_cell.angle_gamma   90.00
#
_symmetry.space_group_name_H-M   'P 1'
#
loop_
_entity.id
_entity.type
_entity.pdbx_description
1 polymer ?
#
loop_
_entity_poly.entity_id
_entity_poly.type
_entity_poly.pdbx_seq_one_letter_code
_entity_poly.pdbx_strand_id
1 'polypeptide(L)'
;MSRARGDCCKCCIKLQLGLGLTALILYLTYRPIRPRFFITTFSVTSGNLTASYRLEIENKNRQIAVLHDPITLKLSLPADNLTAVGAPIAAFHQGHQKTADFDRSLTIHNGTWFSAVANASAVFHVSVSSAFRYKVFSWKSRHHSVNIGGDVAVDKEGRKTAEKGIRLSSASPPPVAAFLVVLPAAHLVLLFKY
;
A
#
# COMPACT_ATOMS: atom_id res chain seq x y z
N MET A 1 4.98 -53.86 -27.80
CA MET A 1 5.68 -52.58 -27.60
C MET A 1 4.80 -51.33 -27.29
N SER A 2 3.45 -51.43 -27.19
CA SER A 2 2.56 -50.30 -26.98
C SER A 2 2.29 -49.89 -25.50
N ARG A 3 2.45 -50.81 -24.54
CA ARG A 3 2.22 -50.54 -23.11
C ARG A 3 3.21 -49.52 -22.49
N ALA A 4 4.47 -49.58 -22.87
CA ALA A 4 5.49 -48.65 -22.32
C ALA A 4 5.29 -47.18 -22.69
N ARG A 5 4.68 -46.88 -23.84
CA ARG A 5 4.36 -45.49 -24.25
C ARG A 5 3.25 -44.87 -23.42
N GLY A 6 2.23 -45.62 -23.03
CA GLY A 6 1.12 -45.15 -22.22
C GLY A 6 1.51 -44.77 -20.79
N ASP A 7 2.45 -45.54 -20.21
CA ASP A 7 2.89 -45.32 -18.83
C ASP A 7 3.85 -44.12 -18.73
N CYS A 8 4.69 -43.87 -19.73
CA CYS A 8 5.54 -42.70 -19.83
C CYS A 8 4.71 -41.41 -19.91
N CYS A 9 3.63 -41.39 -20.72
CA CYS A 9 2.74 -40.26 -20.86
C CYS A 9 1.99 -39.96 -19.57
N LYS A 10 1.50 -40.96 -18.85
CA LYS A 10 0.86 -40.81 -17.54
C LYS A 10 1.84 -40.25 -16.50
N CYS A 11 3.09 -40.67 -16.52
CA CYS A 11 4.14 -40.18 -15.62
C CYS A 11 4.42 -38.68 -15.89
N CYS A 12 4.56 -38.31 -17.16
CA CYS A 12 4.76 -36.89 -17.55
C CYS A 12 3.58 -35.98 -17.15
N ILE A 13 2.33 -36.45 -17.31
CA ILE A 13 1.15 -35.70 -16.90
C ILE A 13 1.13 -35.50 -15.37
N LYS A 14 1.39 -36.55 -14.60
CA LYS A 14 1.44 -36.46 -13.14
C LYS A 14 2.54 -35.48 -12.65
N LEU A 15 3.72 -35.55 -13.28
CA LEU A 15 4.82 -34.63 -12.97
C LEU A 15 4.44 -33.18 -13.29
N GLN A 16 3.83 -32.92 -14.45
CA GLN A 16 3.40 -31.59 -14.84
C GLN A 16 2.32 -31.03 -13.91
N LEU A 17 1.34 -31.85 -13.52
CA LEU A 17 0.32 -31.47 -12.54
C LEU A 17 0.94 -31.17 -11.17
N GLY A 18 1.88 -31.98 -10.71
CA GLY A 18 2.58 -31.75 -9.46
C GLY A 18 3.38 -30.44 -9.47
N LEU A 19 4.14 -30.18 -10.52
CA LEU A 19 4.89 -28.93 -10.68
C LEU A 19 3.97 -27.71 -10.77
N GLY A 20 2.87 -27.84 -11.54
CA GLY A 20 1.88 -26.77 -11.66
C GLY A 20 1.21 -26.43 -10.33
N LEU A 21 0.82 -27.45 -9.56
CA LEU A 21 0.23 -27.27 -8.23
C LEU A 21 1.22 -26.63 -7.26
N THR A 22 2.47 -27.10 -7.25
CA THR A 22 3.53 -26.52 -6.41
C THR A 22 3.77 -25.05 -6.76
N ALA A 23 3.88 -24.72 -8.04
CA ALA A 23 4.04 -23.33 -8.50
C ALA A 23 2.86 -22.46 -8.10
N LEU A 24 1.62 -22.97 -8.18
CA LEU A 24 0.42 -22.27 -7.75
C LEU A 24 0.44 -21.99 -6.25
N ILE A 25 0.79 -22.97 -5.42
CA ILE A 25 0.88 -22.83 -3.97
C ILE A 25 1.94 -21.77 -3.62
N LEU A 26 3.11 -21.82 -4.22
CA LEU A 26 4.17 -20.84 -4.03
C LEU A 26 3.71 -19.44 -4.44
N TYR A 27 3.06 -19.31 -5.59
CA TYR A 27 2.51 -18.04 -6.05
C TYR A 27 1.51 -17.45 -5.06
N LEU A 28 0.54 -18.24 -4.58
CA LEU A 28 -0.46 -17.79 -3.62
C LEU A 28 0.16 -17.43 -2.26
N THR A 29 1.19 -18.15 -1.83
CA THR A 29 1.88 -17.91 -0.56
C THR A 29 2.72 -16.63 -0.60
N TYR A 30 3.40 -16.37 -1.71
CA TYR A 30 4.32 -15.22 -1.86
C TYR A 30 3.73 -14.07 -2.65
N ARG A 31 2.41 -14.04 -2.89
CA ARG A 31 1.76 -12.92 -3.55
C ARG A 31 1.85 -11.67 -2.67
N PRO A 32 2.58 -10.62 -3.09
CA PRO A 32 2.79 -9.45 -2.27
C PRO A 32 1.52 -8.62 -2.15
N ILE A 33 1.17 -8.25 -0.92
CA ILE A 33 0.08 -7.32 -0.59
C ILE A 33 0.71 -5.95 -0.34
N ARG A 34 0.13 -4.89 -0.93
CA ARG A 34 0.60 -3.52 -0.72
C ARG A 34 0.41 -3.10 0.73
N PRO A 35 1.38 -2.39 1.34
CA PRO A 35 1.21 -1.79 2.65
C PRO A 35 0.00 -0.87 2.67
N ARG A 36 -0.69 -0.82 3.80
CA ARG A 36 -1.85 0.05 4.02
C ARG A 36 -1.45 1.18 4.92
N PHE A 37 -1.96 2.37 4.62
CA PHE A 37 -1.67 3.58 5.35
C PHE A 37 -2.96 4.13 5.93
N PHE A 38 -2.93 4.53 7.20
CA PHE A 38 -4.08 5.08 7.92
C PHE A 38 -3.66 6.33 8.68
N ILE A 39 -4.57 7.31 8.75
CA ILE A 39 -4.49 8.41 9.71
C ILE A 39 -5.39 8.06 10.89
N THR A 40 -4.78 7.68 12.01
CA THR A 40 -5.51 7.25 13.21
C THR A 40 -5.90 8.42 14.08
N THR A 41 -5.00 9.38 14.28
CA THR A 41 -5.29 10.63 14.97
C THR A 41 -4.92 11.82 14.10
N PHE A 42 -5.68 12.89 14.22
CA PHE A 42 -5.41 14.16 13.56
C PHE A 42 -5.99 15.29 14.40
N SER A 43 -5.18 16.32 14.66
CA SER A 43 -5.63 17.51 15.37
C SER A 43 -4.90 18.75 14.88
N VAL A 44 -5.61 19.87 14.83
CA VAL A 44 -5.07 21.18 14.46
C VAL A 44 -5.21 22.10 15.66
N THR A 45 -4.09 22.61 16.16
CA THR A 45 -4.05 23.50 17.34
C THR A 45 -3.79 24.92 16.91
N SER A 46 -4.75 25.81 17.19
CA SER A 46 -4.69 27.23 16.80
C SER A 46 -3.58 28.00 17.51
N GLY A 47 -3.29 27.69 18.78
CA GLY A 47 -2.30 28.43 19.57
C GLY A 47 -0.87 28.33 19.04
N ASN A 48 -0.49 27.19 18.48
CA ASN A 48 0.89 26.92 18.02
C ASN A 48 1.02 26.79 16.50
N LEU A 49 -0.02 27.11 15.75
CA LEU A 49 -0.03 26.96 14.28
C LEU A 49 0.46 25.58 13.84
N THR A 50 -0.01 24.53 14.51
CA THR A 50 0.53 23.17 14.35
C THR A 50 -0.59 22.18 14.09
N ALA A 51 -0.40 21.32 13.10
CA ALA A 51 -1.21 20.12 12.90
C ALA A 51 -0.43 18.89 13.37
N SER A 52 -1.01 18.14 14.29
CA SER A 52 -0.45 16.87 14.79
C SER A 52 -1.21 15.70 14.19
N TYR A 53 -0.50 14.66 13.80
CA TYR A 53 -1.10 13.47 13.22
C TYR A 53 -0.34 12.20 13.59
N ARG A 54 -1.06 11.07 13.61
CA ARG A 54 -0.47 9.74 13.70
C ARG A 54 -0.72 9.00 12.40
N LEU A 55 0.39 8.64 11.73
CA LEU A 55 0.39 7.80 10.54
C LEU A 55 0.68 6.37 10.96
N GLU A 56 -0.27 5.48 10.70
CA GLU A 56 -0.15 4.04 10.91
C GLU A 56 0.08 3.35 9.58
N ILE A 57 1.09 2.49 9.50
CA ILE A 57 1.44 1.73 8.29
C ILE A 57 1.37 0.25 8.63
N GLU A 58 0.49 -0.47 7.95
CA GLU A 58 0.23 -1.89 8.18
C GLU A 58 0.80 -2.75 7.04
N ASN A 59 1.67 -3.71 7.38
CA ASN A 59 2.13 -4.75 6.47
C ASN A 59 1.39 -6.06 6.75
N LYS A 60 0.41 -6.41 5.92
CA LYS A 60 -0.37 -7.67 6.05
C LYS A 60 0.30 -8.89 5.44
N ASN A 61 1.46 -8.73 4.83
CA ASN A 61 2.18 -9.86 4.25
C ASN A 61 2.65 -10.84 5.33
N ARG A 62 2.42 -12.12 5.12
CA ARG A 62 2.80 -13.17 6.09
C ARG A 62 4.27 -13.53 6.03
N GLN A 63 4.88 -13.46 4.85
CA GLN A 63 6.26 -13.92 4.60
C GLN A 63 7.15 -12.85 3.96
N ILE A 64 6.60 -11.64 3.76
CA ILE A 64 7.28 -10.58 3.03
C ILE A 64 7.46 -9.37 3.93
N ALA A 65 8.70 -8.98 4.13
CA ALA A 65 9.04 -7.72 4.76
C ALA A 65 8.99 -6.57 3.74
N VAL A 66 8.80 -5.36 4.22
CA VAL A 66 8.75 -4.15 3.39
C VAL A 66 9.85 -3.20 3.82
N LEU A 67 10.62 -2.73 2.86
CA LEU A 67 11.60 -1.67 3.03
C LEU A 67 10.98 -0.38 2.52
N HIS A 68 10.68 0.55 3.40
CA HIS A 68 10.14 1.86 3.07
C HIS A 68 11.27 2.84 2.82
N ASP A 69 11.18 3.56 1.72
CA ASP A 69 11.97 4.76 1.46
C ASP A 69 11.40 5.93 2.28
N PRO A 70 12.04 7.09 2.34
CA PRO A 70 11.51 8.23 3.10
C PRO A 70 10.07 8.56 2.70
N ILE A 71 9.25 8.81 3.71
CA ILE A 71 7.82 9.09 3.53
C ILE A 71 7.58 10.58 3.75
N THR A 72 7.01 11.25 2.77
CA THR A 72 6.62 12.65 2.86
C THR A 72 5.10 12.74 2.95
N LEU A 73 4.62 13.44 3.97
CA LEU A 73 3.20 13.77 4.13
C LEU A 73 2.98 15.23 3.77
N LYS A 74 1.97 15.49 2.95
CA LYS A 74 1.49 16.82 2.59
C LYS A 74 0.07 16.97 3.09
N LEU A 75 -0.21 18.11 3.66
CA LEU A 75 -1.55 18.52 4.10
C LEU A 75 -1.98 19.69 3.24
N SER A 76 -3.15 19.63 2.67
CA SER A 76 -3.73 20.72 1.89
C SER A 76 -5.17 20.99 2.32
N LEU A 77 -5.55 22.26 2.25
CA LEU A 77 -6.92 22.69 2.40
C LEU A 77 -7.45 23.02 1.00
N PRO A 78 -8.40 22.26 0.46
CA PRO A 78 -8.87 22.42 -0.92
C PRO A 78 -9.42 23.83 -1.21
N ALA A 79 -9.98 24.49 -0.19
CA ALA A 79 -10.56 25.83 -0.33
C ALA A 79 -9.52 26.91 -0.68
N ASP A 80 -8.28 26.77 -0.22
CA ASP A 80 -7.27 27.83 -0.30
C ASP A 80 -6.07 27.48 -1.19
N ASN A 81 -6.03 26.30 -1.81
CA ASN A 81 -4.87 25.76 -2.54
C ASN A 81 -3.55 25.80 -1.74
N LEU A 82 -3.64 25.93 -0.43
CA LEU A 82 -2.49 25.97 0.46
C LEU A 82 -2.04 24.58 0.82
N THR A 83 -0.74 24.37 0.79
CA THR A 83 -0.13 23.08 1.12
C THR A 83 0.93 23.26 2.19
N ALA A 84 0.84 22.47 3.26
CA ALA A 84 1.90 22.32 4.24
C ALA A 84 2.58 20.96 4.08
N VAL A 85 3.90 20.93 4.18
CA VAL A 85 4.69 19.70 4.02
C VAL A 85 5.33 19.37 5.36
N GLY A 86 5.06 18.16 5.85
CA GLY A 86 5.69 17.66 7.08
C GLY A 86 7.14 17.23 6.86
N ALA A 87 7.89 17.19 7.95
CA ALA A 87 9.23 16.60 7.93
C ALA A 87 9.15 15.13 7.46
N PRO A 88 10.04 14.69 6.57
CA PRO A 88 9.99 13.33 6.05
C PRO A 88 10.25 12.30 7.18
N ILE A 89 9.51 11.22 7.18
CA ILE A 89 9.80 10.04 8.00
C ILE A 89 10.96 9.32 7.33
N ALA A 90 12.03 9.06 8.08
CA ALA A 90 13.21 8.38 7.56
C ALA A 90 12.86 6.97 7.03
N ALA A 91 13.66 6.49 6.09
CA ALA A 91 13.55 5.14 5.56
C ALA A 91 13.63 4.09 6.70
N PHE A 92 12.79 3.06 6.64
CA PHE A 92 12.78 2.01 7.67
C PHE A 92 12.42 0.65 7.11
N HIS A 93 12.72 -0.37 7.91
CA HIS A 93 12.39 -1.77 7.61
C HIS A 93 11.19 -2.21 8.43
N GLN A 94 10.15 -2.71 7.76
CA GLN A 94 8.96 -3.24 8.39
C GLN A 94 8.88 -4.75 8.18
N GLY A 95 8.89 -5.52 9.27
CA GLY A 95 8.75 -6.97 9.24
C GLY A 95 7.37 -7.40 8.73
N HIS A 96 7.22 -8.68 8.47
CA HIS A 96 5.95 -9.30 8.11
C HIS A 96 4.93 -9.19 9.26
N GLN A 97 3.66 -8.96 8.92
CA GLN A 97 2.56 -8.82 9.87
C GLN A 97 2.82 -7.78 10.98
N LYS A 98 3.55 -6.72 10.68
CA LYS A 98 3.85 -5.63 11.62
C LYS A 98 3.12 -4.36 11.22
N THR A 99 2.77 -3.60 12.25
CA THR A 99 2.29 -2.23 12.13
C THR A 99 3.39 -1.30 12.64
N ALA A 100 3.56 -0.16 11.99
CA ALA A 100 4.48 0.89 12.38
C ALA A 100 3.69 2.19 12.54
N ASP A 101 3.86 2.85 13.69
CA ASP A 101 3.16 4.09 14.05
C ASP A 101 4.15 5.24 14.12
N PHE A 102 3.76 6.38 13.55
CA PHE A 102 4.56 7.59 13.54
C PHE A 102 3.72 8.77 14.01
N ASP A 103 4.02 9.28 15.20
CA ASP A 103 3.48 10.55 15.68
C ASP A 103 4.34 11.69 15.12
N ARG A 104 3.72 12.62 14.42
CA ARG A 104 4.38 13.75 13.79
C ARG A 104 3.53 15.00 13.91
N SER A 105 4.21 16.13 13.82
CA SER A 105 3.58 17.46 13.72
C SER A 105 4.14 18.20 12.53
N LEU A 106 3.33 19.06 11.96
CA LEU A 106 3.74 20.00 10.92
C LEU A 106 3.28 21.40 11.29
N THR A 107 4.12 22.37 10.99
CA THR A 107 3.81 23.79 11.23
C THR A 107 3.04 24.33 10.06
N ILE A 108 1.96 25.04 10.35
CA ILE A 108 1.09 25.71 9.39
C ILE A 108 1.43 27.21 9.41
N HIS A 109 1.94 27.72 8.29
CA HIS A 109 2.37 29.11 8.22
C HIS A 109 1.24 30.09 7.91
N ASN A 110 0.01 29.60 7.70
CA ASN A 110 -1.12 30.46 7.30
C ASN A 110 -2.29 30.36 8.29
N GLY A 111 -2.69 31.53 8.80
CA GLY A 111 -3.80 31.65 9.74
C GLY A 111 -5.20 31.36 9.16
N THR A 112 -5.37 31.33 7.84
CA THR A 112 -6.67 31.07 7.20
C THR A 112 -7.20 29.66 7.51
N TRP A 113 -6.32 28.70 7.77
CA TRP A 113 -6.71 27.34 8.15
C TRP A 113 -7.46 27.29 9.48
N PHE A 114 -7.13 28.19 10.40
CA PHE A 114 -7.82 28.25 11.70
C PHE A 114 -9.20 28.85 11.59
N SER A 115 -9.39 29.83 10.72
CA SER A 115 -10.74 30.38 10.46
C SER A 115 -11.63 29.31 9.82
N ALA A 116 -11.10 28.45 8.96
CA ALA A 116 -11.82 27.33 8.38
C ALA A 116 -12.23 26.29 9.45
N VAL A 117 -11.32 25.97 10.40
CA VAL A 117 -11.62 25.09 11.53
C VAL A 117 -12.67 25.69 12.45
N ALA A 118 -12.55 26.99 12.79
CA ALA A 118 -13.51 27.69 13.68
C ALA A 118 -14.94 27.69 13.12
N ASN A 119 -15.08 27.68 11.81
CA ASN A 119 -16.38 27.62 11.12
C ASN A 119 -16.97 26.18 11.02
N ALA A 120 -16.35 25.19 11.68
CA ALA A 120 -16.84 23.82 11.88
C ALA A 120 -17.01 22.95 10.63
N SER A 121 -16.34 23.25 9.53
CA SER A 121 -16.49 22.47 8.29
C SER A 121 -15.20 22.34 7.50
N ALA A 122 -14.03 22.34 8.17
CA ALA A 122 -12.77 22.14 7.48
C ALA A 122 -12.56 20.66 7.13
N VAL A 123 -12.34 20.40 5.86
CA VAL A 123 -11.92 19.10 5.37
C VAL A 123 -10.49 19.25 4.85
N PHE A 124 -9.57 18.58 5.51
CA PHE A 124 -8.16 18.58 5.11
C PHE A 124 -7.88 17.40 4.20
N HIS A 125 -7.24 17.66 3.08
CA HIS A 125 -6.74 16.59 2.22
C HIS A 125 -5.32 16.23 2.64
N VAL A 126 -5.14 14.99 3.11
CA VAL A 126 -3.84 14.42 3.47
C VAL A 126 -3.34 13.59 2.31
N SER A 127 -2.14 13.87 1.81
CA SER A 127 -1.48 13.04 0.81
C SER A 127 -0.13 12.53 1.31
N VAL A 128 0.15 11.27 1.01
CA VAL A 128 1.40 10.57 1.37
C VAL A 128 2.10 10.14 0.10
N SER A 129 3.34 10.58 -0.04
CA SER A 129 4.22 10.20 -1.15
C SER A 129 5.43 9.45 -0.60
N SER A 130 5.70 8.27 -1.15
CA SER A 130 6.81 7.41 -0.77
C SER A 130 7.11 6.40 -1.86
N ALA A 131 8.13 5.57 -1.64
CA ALA A 131 8.34 4.34 -2.37
C ALA A 131 8.67 3.20 -1.40
N PHE A 132 8.49 1.97 -1.83
CA PHE A 132 8.85 0.81 -1.03
C PHE A 132 9.34 -0.35 -1.90
N ARG A 133 10.03 -1.29 -1.28
CA ARG A 133 10.47 -2.55 -1.89
C ARG A 133 10.05 -3.71 -1.02
N TYR A 134 9.64 -4.79 -1.65
CA TYR A 134 9.42 -6.06 -0.96
C TYR A 134 10.76 -6.76 -0.74
N LYS A 135 10.91 -7.36 0.44
CA LYS A 135 12.07 -8.21 0.78
C LYS A 135 11.57 -9.60 1.14
N VAL A 136 12.02 -10.59 0.36
CA VAL A 136 11.78 -12.02 0.61
C VAL A 136 13.14 -12.68 0.76
N PHE A 137 13.47 -13.17 1.96
CA PHE A 137 14.81 -13.66 2.29
C PHE A 137 15.89 -12.61 1.93
N SER A 138 16.81 -12.94 1.03
CA SER A 138 17.88 -12.05 0.56
C SER A 138 17.48 -11.23 -0.67
N TRP A 139 16.39 -11.57 -1.32
CA TRP A 139 15.94 -10.90 -2.55
C TRP A 139 15.11 -9.66 -2.24
N LYS A 140 15.34 -8.59 -3.04
CA LYS A 140 14.58 -7.34 -2.97
C LYS A 140 13.92 -7.07 -4.32
N SER A 141 12.65 -6.66 -4.30
CA SER A 141 11.95 -6.24 -5.51
C SER A 141 12.49 -4.90 -6.04
N ARG A 142 12.07 -4.52 -7.23
CA ARG A 142 12.19 -3.14 -7.70
C ARG A 142 11.40 -2.18 -6.78
N HIS A 143 11.67 -0.88 -6.88
CA HIS A 143 10.92 0.16 -6.18
C HIS A 143 9.48 0.23 -6.69
N HIS A 144 8.56 0.38 -5.76
CA HIS A 144 7.14 0.62 -6.03
C HIS A 144 6.78 1.98 -5.45
N SER A 145 6.50 2.95 -6.29
CA SER A 145 6.04 4.26 -5.85
C SER A 145 4.63 4.19 -5.26
N VAL A 146 4.40 5.00 -4.24
CA VAL A 146 3.11 5.17 -3.57
C VAL A 146 2.80 6.66 -3.55
N ASN A 147 1.65 7.01 -4.09
CA ASN A 147 1.05 8.33 -3.94
C ASN A 147 -0.42 8.11 -3.59
N ILE A 148 -0.76 8.34 -2.34
CA ILE A 148 -2.07 8.04 -1.78
C ILE A 148 -2.56 9.25 -1.00
N GLY A 149 -3.87 9.41 -0.91
CA GLY A 149 -4.48 10.50 -0.16
C GLY A 149 -5.81 10.11 0.46
N GLY A 150 -6.33 11.00 1.27
CA GLY A 150 -7.62 10.87 1.90
C GLY A 150 -8.03 12.16 2.58
N ASP A 151 -9.33 12.33 2.76
CA ASP A 151 -9.91 13.52 3.35
C ASP A 151 -10.17 13.29 4.83
N VAL A 152 -9.76 14.27 5.64
CA VAL A 152 -9.90 14.26 7.09
C VAL A 152 -10.79 15.44 7.47
N ALA A 153 -12.03 15.14 7.87
CA ALA A 153 -12.93 16.13 8.44
C ALA A 153 -12.55 16.40 9.89
N VAL A 154 -12.55 17.67 10.29
CA VAL A 154 -12.28 18.10 11.66
C VAL A 154 -13.46 18.87 12.25
N ASP A 155 -13.61 18.76 13.56
CA ASP A 155 -14.59 19.51 14.35
C ASP A 155 -14.10 20.94 14.67
N LYS A 156 -14.90 21.69 15.43
CA LYS A 156 -14.58 23.05 15.89
C LYS A 156 -13.36 23.11 16.80
N GLU A 157 -13.07 22.03 17.48
CA GLU A 157 -11.91 21.85 18.35
C GLU A 157 -10.66 21.48 17.56
N GLY A 158 -10.77 21.37 16.23
CA GLY A 158 -9.68 20.97 15.34
C GLY A 158 -9.33 19.48 15.40
N ARG A 159 -10.19 18.64 15.98
CA ARG A 159 -9.97 17.19 16.10
C ARG A 159 -10.66 16.45 14.97
N LYS A 160 -10.08 15.33 14.58
CA LYS A 160 -10.67 14.43 13.61
C LYS A 160 -12.04 13.94 14.08
N THR A 161 -13.07 14.11 13.26
CA THR A 161 -14.44 13.70 13.57
C THR A 161 -14.64 12.18 13.50
N ALA A 162 -13.91 11.50 12.62
CA ALA A 162 -14.03 10.04 12.47
C ALA A 162 -13.36 9.30 13.62
N GLU A 163 -14.08 8.41 14.32
CA GLU A 163 -13.51 7.58 15.39
C GLU A 163 -12.48 6.57 14.88
N LYS A 164 -12.73 5.98 13.71
CA LYS A 164 -11.83 4.98 13.10
C LYS A 164 -10.71 5.64 12.30
N GLY A 165 -9.59 4.92 12.15
CA GLY A 165 -8.50 5.32 11.26
C GLY A 165 -8.99 5.52 9.82
N ILE A 166 -8.65 6.66 9.22
CA ILE A 166 -8.98 6.97 7.84
C ILE A 166 -7.95 6.30 6.95
N ARG A 167 -8.40 5.38 6.10
CA ARG A 167 -7.51 4.70 5.15
C ARG A 167 -7.19 5.63 3.99
N LEU A 168 -5.89 5.81 3.74
CA LEU A 168 -5.41 6.51 2.57
C LEU A 168 -5.43 5.58 1.36
N SER A 169 -5.93 6.05 0.23
CA SER A 169 -6.02 5.28 -1.02
C SER A 169 -5.58 6.12 -2.20
N SER A 170 -5.13 5.49 -3.28
CA SER A 170 -4.90 6.19 -4.54
C SER A 170 -6.26 6.55 -5.15
N ALA A 171 -6.42 7.77 -5.60
CA ALA A 171 -7.61 8.23 -6.33
C ALA A 171 -7.78 7.50 -7.68
N SER A 172 -6.72 6.91 -8.22
CA SER A 172 -6.77 6.09 -9.43
C SER A 172 -6.82 4.62 -9.04
N PRO A 173 -7.71 3.81 -9.64
CA PRO A 173 -7.60 2.37 -9.52
C PRO A 173 -6.19 1.98 -9.99
N PRO A 174 -5.50 1.08 -9.26
CA PRO A 174 -4.21 0.59 -9.74
C PRO A 174 -4.43 0.05 -11.15
N PRO A 175 -3.52 0.33 -12.09
CA PRO A 175 -3.56 -0.37 -13.36
C PRO A 175 -3.59 -1.84 -12.98
N VAL A 176 -4.65 -2.51 -13.36
CA VAL A 176 -4.71 -3.97 -13.32
C VAL A 176 -3.58 -4.38 -14.25
N ALA A 177 -2.38 -4.58 -13.69
CA ALA A 177 -1.35 -5.32 -14.36
C ALA A 177 -2.00 -6.68 -14.55
N ALA A 178 -2.64 -6.86 -15.70
CA ALA A 178 -2.96 -8.15 -16.24
C ALA A 178 -1.61 -8.86 -16.32
N PHE A 179 -1.23 -9.53 -15.25
CA PHE A 179 -0.39 -10.69 -15.37
C PHE A 179 -1.25 -11.67 -16.18
N LEU A 180 -1.21 -11.50 -17.48
CA LEU A 180 -1.38 -12.59 -18.41
C LEU A 180 -0.36 -13.63 -17.93
N VAL A 181 -0.85 -14.55 -17.13
CA VAL A 181 -0.25 -15.87 -17.02
C VAL A 181 -0.42 -16.40 -18.44
N VAL A 182 0.57 -16.14 -19.27
CA VAL A 182 0.77 -16.87 -20.50
C VAL A 182 1.20 -18.26 -19.98
N LEU A 183 0.20 -19.02 -19.53
CA LEU A 183 0.29 -20.47 -19.60
C LEU A 183 0.67 -20.75 -21.04
N PRO A 184 1.74 -21.50 -21.29
CA PRO A 184 2.11 -21.86 -22.63
C PRO A 184 0.97 -22.74 -23.22
N ALA A 185 -0.06 -22.09 -23.72
CA ALA A 185 -1.11 -22.73 -24.50
C ALA A 185 -0.53 -23.45 -25.73
N ALA A 186 0.70 -23.15 -26.09
CA ALA A 186 1.45 -23.84 -27.12
C ALA A 186 1.62 -25.35 -26.87
N HIS A 187 1.57 -25.81 -25.62
CA HIS A 187 1.69 -27.25 -25.33
C HIS A 187 0.34 -27.98 -25.35
N LEU A 188 -0.79 -27.28 -25.26
CA LEU A 188 -2.11 -27.91 -25.30
C LEU A 188 -2.54 -28.25 -26.73
N VAL A 189 -2.09 -27.48 -27.72
CA VAL A 189 -2.45 -27.69 -29.13
C VAL A 189 -1.71 -28.89 -29.74
N LEU A 190 -0.57 -29.29 -29.21
CA LEU A 190 0.16 -30.47 -29.70
C LEU A 190 -0.37 -31.80 -29.16
N LEU A 191 -1.22 -31.79 -28.15
CA LEU A 191 -1.80 -33.02 -27.58
C LEU A 191 -3.11 -33.45 -28.26
N PHE A 192 -3.69 -32.62 -29.11
CA PHE A 192 -4.93 -32.97 -29.88
C PHE A 192 -4.67 -33.31 -31.34
N LYS A 193 -3.42 -33.48 -31.75
CA LYS A 193 -3.07 -33.73 -33.15
C LYS A 193 -2.35 -35.06 -33.40
N TYR A 194 -2.51 -36.03 -32.51
CA TYR A 194 -2.15 -37.44 -32.78
C TYR A 194 -3.11 -38.41 -32.08
#